data_8a33f993852cdb2f56006b6b156e0de0
#
_entry.id   8a33f993852cdb2f56006b6b156e0de0
#
_cell.length_a   1.000
_cell.length_b   1.000
_cell.length_c   1.000
_cell.angle_alpha   90.00
_cell.angle_beta   90.00
_cell.angle_gamma   90.00
#
_symmetry.space_group_name_H-M   'P 1'
#
loop_
_entity.id
_entity.type
_entity.pdbx_description
1 polymer ?
#
loop_
_entity_poly.entity_id
_entity_poly.type
_entity_poly.pdbx_seq_one_letter_code
_entity_poly.pdbx_strand_id
1 'polypeptide(L)'
;MAKVIAVYNKKGGCGKTTTATTLAYLLARRGKRTALIDLDSQGDSSLAYGVPNPDKLQTTILSLVKQVIIGEPLPSPSSYMYSYHGVDLVPSNEEISTLERNLSNVDFREYILKEYISQISPGYDYIIIDCMPNFDTSMLNVMVCADSVVIPTQAEYSSAIGSMKFIRNFQQIRQHANPKLEIAGILITMNQGNTNLSTQITQELERTIGNQIRIFNTRIPRSVKVAEASGYQQTICEYRPKNPAAVAYEDFLKELMGDAG
;
A
#
# COMPACT_ATOMS: atom_id res chain seq x y z
N MET A 1 -4.78 12.63 -14.01
CA MET A 1 -3.77 12.18 -13.02
C MET A 1 -4.18 10.83 -12.53
N ALA A 2 -3.23 9.95 -12.25
CA ALA A 2 -3.49 8.64 -11.67
C ALA A 2 -4.19 8.77 -10.30
N LYS A 3 -5.01 7.78 -9.92
CA LYS A 3 -5.52 7.64 -8.56
C LYS A 3 -4.46 6.97 -7.69
N VAL A 4 -4.00 7.67 -6.65
CA VAL A 4 -2.95 7.19 -5.75
C VAL A 4 -3.59 6.55 -4.51
N ILE A 5 -3.31 5.25 -4.30
CA ILE A 5 -3.85 4.48 -3.18
C ILE A 5 -2.69 3.98 -2.32
N ALA A 6 -2.61 4.44 -1.09
CA ALA A 6 -1.66 3.93 -0.11
C ALA A 6 -2.23 2.73 0.65
N VAL A 7 -1.41 1.71 0.86
CA VAL A 7 -1.74 0.56 1.71
C VAL A 7 -0.91 0.65 2.98
N TYR A 8 -1.54 1.03 4.08
CA TYR A 8 -0.84 1.35 5.32
C TYR A 8 -1.47 0.71 6.54
N ASN A 9 -0.65 0.20 7.42
CA ASN A 9 -0.96 -0.04 8.82
C ASN A 9 0.35 -0.02 9.63
N LYS A 10 0.32 0.56 10.83
CA LYS A 10 1.46 0.60 11.74
C LYS A 10 1.89 -0.80 12.21
N LYS A 11 0.97 -1.77 12.21
CA LYS A 11 1.26 -3.14 12.61
C LYS A 11 2.00 -3.89 11.50
N GLY A 12 3.11 -4.53 11.85
CA GLY A 12 3.78 -5.50 10.97
C GLY A 12 2.95 -6.76 10.78
N GLY A 13 3.11 -7.44 9.65
CA GLY A 13 2.48 -8.74 9.40
C GLY A 13 0.96 -8.71 9.22
N CYS A 14 0.33 -7.56 9.00
CA CYS A 14 -1.13 -7.45 8.78
C CYS A 14 -1.55 -7.58 7.30
N GLY A 15 -0.63 -7.94 6.40
CA GLY A 15 -0.92 -8.17 4.98
C GLY A 15 -0.89 -6.91 4.11
N LYS A 16 -0.12 -5.87 4.47
CA LYS A 16 0.07 -4.66 3.63
C LYS A 16 0.59 -5.02 2.25
N THR A 17 1.77 -5.61 2.17
CA THR A 17 2.44 -6.03 0.93
C THR A 17 1.56 -6.94 0.08
N THR A 18 0.95 -7.96 0.72
CA THR A 18 0.02 -8.85 0.02
C THR A 18 -1.17 -8.09 -0.58
N THR A 19 -1.71 -7.11 0.16
CA THR A 19 -2.84 -6.30 -0.32
C THR A 19 -2.39 -5.36 -1.44
N ALA A 20 -1.26 -4.68 -1.30
CA ALA A 20 -0.73 -3.76 -2.31
C ALA A 20 -0.41 -4.47 -3.63
N THR A 21 0.35 -5.57 -3.55
CA THR A 21 0.73 -6.37 -4.72
C THR A 21 -0.49 -6.98 -5.41
N THR A 22 -1.41 -7.58 -4.65
CA THR A 22 -2.62 -8.19 -5.21
C THR A 22 -3.54 -7.14 -5.83
N LEU A 23 -3.71 -5.97 -5.19
CA LEU A 23 -4.52 -4.88 -5.72
C LEU A 23 -3.95 -4.35 -7.04
N ALA A 24 -2.63 -4.11 -7.12
CA ALA A 24 -1.96 -3.67 -8.33
C ALA A 24 -2.15 -4.68 -9.47
N TYR A 25 -1.93 -5.97 -9.20
CA TYR A 25 -2.14 -7.05 -10.16
C TYR A 25 -3.59 -7.11 -10.69
N LEU A 26 -4.58 -7.04 -9.80
CA LEU A 26 -5.99 -7.10 -10.18
C LEU A 26 -6.43 -5.87 -10.99
N LEU A 27 -5.92 -4.69 -10.69
CA LEU A 27 -6.16 -3.48 -11.50
C LEU A 27 -5.58 -3.64 -12.91
N ALA A 28 -4.34 -4.11 -13.02
CA ALA A 28 -3.71 -4.37 -14.31
C ALA A 28 -4.48 -5.41 -15.12
N ARG A 29 -4.94 -6.50 -14.50
CA ARG A 29 -5.83 -7.49 -15.15
C ARG A 29 -7.15 -6.91 -15.67
N ARG A 30 -7.63 -5.82 -15.08
CA ARG A 30 -8.80 -5.06 -15.58
C ARG A 30 -8.44 -4.03 -16.66
N GLY A 31 -7.22 -4.08 -17.19
CA GLY A 31 -6.74 -3.20 -18.26
C GLY A 31 -6.39 -1.79 -17.77
N LYS A 32 -6.20 -1.57 -16.46
CA LYS A 32 -5.74 -0.30 -15.91
C LYS A 32 -4.22 -0.22 -15.94
N ARG A 33 -3.67 0.87 -16.48
CA ARG A 33 -2.24 1.16 -16.38
C ARG A 33 -1.91 1.40 -14.92
N THR A 34 -1.13 0.51 -14.32
CA THR A 34 -0.94 0.48 -12.87
C THR A 34 0.55 0.49 -12.53
N ALA A 35 0.95 1.43 -11.66
CA ALA A 35 2.25 1.41 -11.02
C ALA A 35 2.13 0.93 -9.56
N LEU A 36 3.14 0.23 -9.09
CA LEU A 36 3.34 -0.14 -7.69
C LEU A 36 4.64 0.49 -7.18
N ILE A 37 4.58 1.23 -6.10
CA ILE A 37 5.77 1.80 -5.44
C ILE A 37 5.98 1.03 -4.13
N ASP A 38 7.11 0.38 -4.03
CA ASP A 38 7.56 -0.25 -2.80
C ASP A 38 8.25 0.79 -1.92
N LEU A 39 7.76 1.01 -0.70
CA LEU A 39 8.38 1.90 0.29
C LEU A 39 8.80 1.14 1.56
N ASP A 40 8.80 -0.20 1.54
CA ASP A 40 9.26 -0.98 2.68
C ASP A 40 10.74 -1.38 2.51
N SER A 41 11.51 -1.27 3.59
CA SER A 41 12.93 -1.67 3.62
C SER A 41 13.13 -3.16 3.47
N GLN A 42 12.11 -3.97 3.66
CA GLN A 42 12.18 -5.40 3.41
C GLN A 42 12.16 -5.72 1.91
N GLY A 43 11.67 -4.80 1.06
CA GLY A 43 11.62 -5.00 -0.38
C GLY A 43 10.68 -6.15 -0.81
N ASP A 44 9.71 -6.50 0.03
CA ASP A 44 8.84 -7.66 -0.21
C ASP A 44 7.98 -7.50 -1.47
N SER A 45 7.50 -6.28 -1.77
CA SER A 45 6.80 -5.97 -3.02
C SER A 45 7.74 -6.10 -4.23
N SER A 46 8.99 -5.67 -4.07
CA SER A 46 10.03 -5.77 -5.11
C SER A 46 10.35 -7.25 -5.41
N LEU A 47 10.52 -8.06 -4.38
CA LEU A 47 10.74 -9.51 -4.54
C LEU A 47 9.52 -10.18 -5.17
N ALA A 48 8.30 -9.85 -4.75
CA ALA A 48 7.07 -10.44 -5.29
C ALA A 48 6.86 -10.14 -6.77
N TYR A 49 7.45 -9.05 -7.26
CA TYR A 49 7.39 -8.65 -8.68
C TYR A 49 8.69 -8.96 -9.45
N GLY A 50 9.44 -9.97 -9.00
CA GLY A 50 10.53 -10.58 -9.76
C GLY A 50 11.84 -9.83 -9.73
N VAL A 51 12.03 -8.84 -8.83
CA VAL A 51 13.34 -8.23 -8.62
C VAL A 51 14.23 -9.22 -7.86
N PRO A 52 15.27 -9.79 -8.48
CA PRO A 52 15.96 -10.94 -7.88
C PRO A 52 16.83 -10.59 -6.68
N ASN A 53 17.28 -9.35 -6.59
CA ASN A 53 18.17 -8.88 -5.52
C ASN A 53 18.02 -7.35 -5.35
N PRO A 54 17.00 -6.88 -4.61
CA PRO A 54 16.74 -5.45 -4.45
C PRO A 54 17.95 -4.67 -3.91
N ASP A 55 18.76 -5.25 -3.03
CA ASP A 55 19.89 -4.57 -2.41
C ASP A 55 21.08 -4.30 -3.36
N LYS A 56 21.08 -4.93 -4.54
CA LYS A 56 22.07 -4.66 -5.58
C LYS A 56 21.65 -3.63 -6.60
N LEU A 57 20.43 -3.09 -6.48
CA LEU A 57 19.93 -2.09 -7.41
C LEU A 57 20.61 -0.75 -7.20
N GLN A 58 21.00 -0.12 -8.30
CA GLN A 58 21.54 1.25 -8.29
C GLN A 58 20.40 2.28 -8.23
N THR A 59 19.26 1.97 -8.83
CA THR A 59 18.10 2.87 -8.88
C THR A 59 16.93 2.24 -8.13
N THR A 60 16.56 2.86 -7.03
CA THR A 60 15.43 2.52 -6.17
C THR A 60 14.61 3.77 -5.91
N ILE A 61 13.46 3.62 -5.29
CA ILE A 61 12.63 4.77 -4.89
C ILE A 61 13.44 5.79 -4.06
N LEU A 62 14.36 5.36 -3.20
CA LEU A 62 15.21 6.27 -2.43
C LEU A 62 16.11 7.12 -3.34
N SER A 63 16.76 6.51 -4.33
CA SER A 63 17.64 7.25 -5.24
C SER A 63 16.85 8.26 -6.09
N LEU A 64 15.64 7.92 -6.50
CA LEU A 64 14.74 8.81 -7.25
C LEU A 64 14.28 10.00 -6.38
N VAL A 65 13.92 9.74 -5.13
CA VAL A 65 13.58 10.78 -4.14
C VAL A 65 14.76 11.71 -3.91
N LYS A 66 15.99 11.18 -3.81
CA LYS A 66 17.21 12.01 -3.69
C LYS A 66 17.42 12.92 -4.91
N GLN A 67 17.16 12.43 -6.13
CA GLN A 67 17.22 13.28 -7.33
C GLN A 67 16.22 14.41 -7.29
N VAL A 68 14.97 14.14 -6.85
CA VAL A 68 13.96 15.19 -6.65
C VAL A 68 14.45 16.24 -5.64
N ILE A 69 15.03 15.83 -4.51
CA ILE A 69 15.53 16.74 -3.47
C ILE A 69 16.59 17.72 -4.03
N ILE A 70 17.48 17.23 -4.88
CA ILE A 70 18.56 18.07 -5.46
C ILE A 70 18.17 18.75 -6.78
N GLY A 71 16.92 18.56 -7.23
CA GLY A 71 16.40 19.19 -8.46
C GLY A 71 16.96 18.59 -9.76
N GLU A 72 17.49 17.35 -9.71
CA GLU A 72 17.97 16.67 -10.90
C GLU A 72 16.81 15.99 -11.67
N PRO A 73 16.90 15.94 -13.01
CA PRO A 73 15.88 15.28 -13.82
C PRO A 73 15.85 13.78 -13.51
N LEU A 74 14.65 13.23 -13.41
CA LEU A 74 14.48 11.79 -13.22
C LEU A 74 14.89 11.02 -14.49
N PRO A 75 15.47 9.83 -14.36
CA PRO A 75 15.72 8.95 -15.49
C PRO A 75 14.40 8.48 -16.11
N SER A 76 14.45 7.97 -17.35
CA SER A 76 13.27 7.40 -17.96
C SER A 76 12.69 6.26 -17.11
N PRO A 77 11.36 6.22 -16.86
CA PRO A 77 10.74 5.14 -16.11
C PRO A 77 11.13 3.73 -16.57
N SER A 78 11.28 3.53 -17.87
CA SER A 78 11.72 2.24 -18.46
C SER A 78 13.12 1.80 -18.05
N SER A 79 13.95 2.69 -17.48
CA SER A 79 15.31 2.35 -17.06
C SER A 79 15.42 1.84 -15.62
N TYR A 80 14.36 2.04 -14.81
CA TYR A 80 14.37 1.67 -13.40
C TYR A 80 13.11 0.93 -12.91
N MET A 81 12.01 1.01 -13.67
CA MET A 81 10.80 0.26 -13.34
C MET A 81 10.88 -1.18 -13.87
N TYR A 82 10.38 -2.09 -13.08
CA TYR A 82 10.26 -3.51 -13.41
C TYR A 82 8.83 -3.82 -13.82
N SER A 83 8.62 -4.14 -15.09
CA SER A 83 7.29 -4.52 -15.57
C SER A 83 7.03 -6.00 -15.33
N TYR A 84 5.97 -6.31 -14.60
CA TYR A 84 5.56 -7.68 -14.31
C TYR A 84 4.02 -7.78 -14.36
N HIS A 85 3.51 -8.63 -15.24
CA HIS A 85 2.07 -8.86 -15.43
C HIS A 85 1.23 -7.58 -15.65
N GLY A 86 1.78 -6.59 -16.33
CA GLY A 86 1.09 -5.32 -16.63
C GLY A 86 1.12 -4.30 -15.50
N VAL A 87 1.91 -4.55 -14.45
CA VAL A 87 2.23 -3.60 -13.40
C VAL A 87 3.66 -3.15 -13.53
N ASP A 88 3.91 -1.85 -13.46
CA ASP A 88 5.24 -1.26 -13.43
C ASP A 88 5.63 -0.98 -11.97
N LEU A 89 6.61 -1.73 -11.46
CA LEU A 89 7.10 -1.62 -10.10
C LEU A 89 8.26 -0.62 -10.01
N VAL A 90 8.18 0.31 -9.07
CA VAL A 90 9.32 1.10 -8.56
C VAL A 90 9.89 0.37 -7.36
N PRO A 91 11.12 -0.19 -7.45
CA PRO A 91 11.66 -1.04 -6.41
C PRO A 91 12.18 -0.28 -5.19
N SER A 92 12.21 -0.96 -4.07
CA SER A 92 12.85 -0.54 -2.82
C SER A 92 13.97 -1.50 -2.41
N ASN A 93 14.77 -1.10 -1.44
CA ASN A 93 15.74 -1.93 -0.75
C ASN A 93 15.93 -1.44 0.70
N GLU A 94 16.85 -2.07 1.45
CA GLU A 94 17.11 -1.71 2.86
C GLU A 94 17.48 -0.23 3.08
N GLU A 95 18.07 0.43 2.07
CA GLU A 95 18.49 1.83 2.16
C GLU A 95 17.32 2.79 2.37
N ILE A 96 16.07 2.43 2.00
CA ILE A 96 14.88 3.28 2.21
C ILE A 96 14.68 3.63 3.69
N SER A 97 15.20 2.81 4.61
CA SER A 97 15.19 3.10 6.05
C SER A 97 15.91 4.42 6.40
N THR A 98 16.76 4.92 5.50
CA THR A 98 17.46 6.21 5.67
C THR A 98 16.65 7.40 5.14
N LEU A 99 15.46 7.19 4.57
CA LEU A 99 14.65 8.24 3.95
C LEU A 99 14.36 9.41 4.91
N GLU A 100 13.97 9.12 6.14
CA GLU A 100 13.70 10.15 7.14
C GLU A 100 14.92 11.04 7.40
N ARG A 101 16.10 10.45 7.51
CA ARG A 101 17.37 11.19 7.67
C ARG A 101 17.70 12.04 6.44
N ASN A 102 17.45 11.53 5.23
CA ASN A 102 17.65 12.28 3.99
C ASN A 102 16.72 13.49 3.87
N LEU A 103 15.52 13.39 4.44
CA LEU A 103 14.51 14.45 4.43
C LEU A 103 14.68 15.47 5.57
N SER A 104 15.50 15.21 6.59
CA SER A 104 15.55 16.00 7.85
C SER A 104 15.88 17.48 7.64
N ASN A 105 16.73 17.82 6.68
CA ASN A 105 17.17 19.18 6.38
C ASN A 105 16.63 19.72 5.04
N VAL A 106 15.55 19.13 4.53
CA VAL A 106 14.95 19.51 3.25
C VAL A 106 13.73 20.40 3.52
N ASP A 107 13.67 21.54 2.86
CA ASP A 107 12.50 22.42 2.90
C ASP A 107 11.32 21.72 2.20
N PHE A 108 10.11 21.91 2.75
CA PHE A 108 8.90 21.27 2.23
C PHE A 108 9.02 19.75 2.07
N ARG A 109 9.80 19.12 2.93
CA ARG A 109 10.16 17.69 2.91
C ARG A 109 8.97 16.73 2.81
N GLU A 110 7.80 17.15 3.23
CA GLU A 110 6.56 16.35 3.17
C GLU A 110 5.96 16.26 1.75
N TYR A 111 6.46 17.05 0.79
CA TYR A 111 5.96 17.10 -0.59
C TYR A 111 6.87 16.39 -1.60
N ILE A 112 8.02 15.89 -1.20
CA ILE A 112 9.03 15.32 -2.13
C ILE A 112 8.48 14.10 -2.89
N LEU A 113 7.80 13.17 -2.20
CA LEU A 113 7.18 12.03 -2.86
C LEU A 113 6.05 12.45 -3.80
N LYS A 114 5.30 13.50 -3.45
CA LYS A 114 4.25 14.07 -4.32
C LYS A 114 4.85 14.63 -5.60
N GLU A 115 5.99 15.28 -5.51
CA GLU A 115 6.71 15.79 -6.68
C GLU A 115 7.16 14.65 -7.59
N TYR A 116 7.76 13.60 -7.04
CA TYR A 116 8.09 12.38 -7.78
C TYR A 116 6.85 11.78 -8.48
N ILE A 117 5.77 11.55 -7.73
CA ILE A 117 4.55 10.95 -8.27
C ILE A 117 3.93 11.81 -9.36
N SER A 118 4.00 13.15 -9.26
CA SER A 118 3.46 14.04 -10.27
C SER A 118 4.11 13.87 -11.63
N GLN A 119 5.40 13.50 -11.67
CA GLN A 119 6.16 13.29 -12.89
C GLN A 119 5.80 11.97 -13.58
N ILE A 120 5.49 10.90 -12.82
CA ILE A 120 5.14 9.60 -13.40
C ILE A 120 3.62 9.44 -13.63
N SER A 121 2.79 10.15 -12.89
CA SER A 121 1.33 10.03 -12.88
C SER A 121 0.65 10.08 -14.25
N PRO A 122 1.12 10.85 -15.26
CA PRO A 122 0.48 10.86 -16.58
C PRO A 122 0.51 9.50 -17.31
N GLY A 123 1.45 8.63 -16.95
CA GLY A 123 1.58 7.28 -17.49
C GLY A 123 0.56 6.27 -16.97
N TYR A 124 -0.13 6.55 -15.87
CA TYR A 124 -0.90 5.56 -15.12
C TYR A 124 -2.34 5.99 -14.85
N ASP A 125 -3.21 5.01 -14.63
CA ASP A 125 -4.57 5.17 -14.13
C ASP A 125 -4.61 5.02 -12.61
N TYR A 126 -3.73 4.14 -12.07
CA TYR A 126 -3.56 3.90 -10.64
C TYR A 126 -2.08 3.83 -10.24
N ILE A 127 -1.76 4.37 -9.07
CA ILE A 127 -0.47 4.19 -8.40
C ILE A 127 -0.77 3.63 -7.01
N ILE A 128 -0.28 2.43 -6.74
CA ILE A 128 -0.41 1.77 -5.45
C ILE A 128 0.90 1.96 -4.68
N ILE A 129 0.83 2.32 -3.41
CA ILE A 129 2.00 2.49 -2.55
C ILE A 129 1.96 1.45 -1.43
N ASP A 130 2.93 0.53 -1.40
CA ASP A 130 3.15 -0.38 -0.26
C ASP A 130 4.00 0.33 0.80
N CYS A 131 3.41 0.57 1.96
CA CYS A 131 4.00 1.43 2.98
C CYS A 131 4.68 0.61 4.09
N MET A 132 5.81 1.12 4.58
CA MET A 132 6.42 0.61 5.81
C MET A 132 5.52 0.86 7.05
N PRO A 133 5.73 0.11 8.15
CA PRO A 133 4.84 0.19 9.33
C PRO A 133 5.05 1.44 10.20
N ASN A 134 6.03 2.29 9.88
CA ASN A 134 6.35 3.47 10.68
C ASN A 134 5.40 4.63 10.35
N PHE A 135 5.20 5.52 11.33
CA PHE A 135 4.51 6.79 11.14
C PHE A 135 5.50 7.91 11.42
N ASP A 136 6.31 8.23 10.44
CA ASP A 136 7.36 9.23 10.43
C ASP A 136 7.21 10.19 9.24
N THR A 137 8.23 10.94 8.90
CA THR A 137 8.24 11.85 7.76
C THR A 137 8.00 11.13 6.42
N SER A 138 8.44 9.86 6.31
CA SER A 138 8.20 9.05 5.10
C SER A 138 6.71 8.79 4.91
N MET A 139 6.00 8.43 5.99
CA MET A 139 4.55 8.23 5.95
C MET A 139 3.79 9.54 5.70
N LEU A 140 4.28 10.68 6.23
CA LEU A 140 3.71 11.99 5.93
C LEU A 140 3.78 12.28 4.42
N ASN A 141 4.91 11.99 3.76
CA ASN A 141 5.06 12.09 2.31
C ASN A 141 4.01 11.26 1.56
N VAL A 142 3.78 10.02 1.98
CA VAL A 142 2.74 9.16 1.40
C VAL A 142 1.36 9.79 1.55
N MET A 143 1.00 10.25 2.75
CA MET A 143 -0.31 10.84 3.02
C MET A 143 -0.55 12.15 2.26
N VAL A 144 0.51 12.92 1.99
CA VAL A 144 0.43 14.18 1.23
C VAL A 144 0.18 13.93 -0.26
N CYS A 145 0.64 12.80 -0.81
CA CYS A 145 0.47 12.48 -2.23
C CYS A 145 -0.70 11.52 -2.51
N ALA A 146 -1.18 10.77 -1.53
CA ALA A 146 -2.26 9.80 -1.72
C ALA A 146 -3.63 10.47 -1.87
N ASP A 147 -4.49 9.89 -2.71
CA ASP A 147 -5.92 10.22 -2.76
C ASP A 147 -6.69 9.43 -1.69
N SER A 148 -6.29 8.17 -1.46
CA SER A 148 -6.94 7.33 -0.46
C SER A 148 -6.01 6.34 0.21
N VAL A 149 -6.40 5.91 1.42
CA VAL A 149 -5.66 4.92 2.22
C VAL A 149 -6.53 3.71 2.48
N VAL A 150 -6.03 2.52 2.16
CA VAL A 150 -6.56 1.23 2.59
C VAL A 150 -5.79 0.77 3.81
N ILE A 151 -6.50 0.31 4.85
CA ILE A 151 -5.90 -0.12 6.13
C ILE A 151 -6.13 -1.62 6.33
N PRO A 152 -5.21 -2.50 5.87
CA PRO A 152 -5.28 -3.92 6.17
C PRO A 152 -5.09 -4.14 7.67
N THR A 153 -5.97 -4.92 8.29
CA THR A 153 -5.97 -5.09 9.75
C THR A 153 -6.40 -6.50 10.10
N GLN A 154 -5.63 -7.17 10.96
CA GLN A 154 -6.08 -8.42 11.56
C GLN A 154 -7.15 -8.13 12.61
N ALA A 155 -8.12 -9.06 12.76
CA ALA A 155 -9.13 -8.98 13.81
C ALA A 155 -8.50 -9.26 15.18
N GLU A 156 -7.84 -8.25 15.77
CA GLU A 156 -7.18 -8.31 17.08
C GLU A 156 -7.45 -7.05 17.91
N TYR A 157 -7.51 -7.19 19.23
CA TYR A 157 -7.78 -6.09 20.16
C TYR A 157 -6.81 -4.90 20.05
N SER A 158 -5.54 -5.17 19.79
CA SER A 158 -4.50 -4.14 19.63
C SER A 158 -4.73 -3.23 18.42
N SER A 159 -5.53 -3.69 17.46
CA SER A 159 -5.81 -2.96 16.21
C SER A 159 -6.73 -1.75 16.43
N ALA A 160 -7.67 -1.81 17.38
CA ALA A 160 -8.59 -0.71 17.67
C ALA A 160 -7.88 0.53 18.23
N ILE A 161 -6.96 0.34 19.18
CA ILE A 161 -6.20 1.45 19.83
C ILE A 161 -5.24 2.12 18.84
N GLY A 162 -4.56 1.32 18.00
CA GLY A 162 -3.68 1.83 16.95
C GLY A 162 -4.41 2.69 15.93
N SER A 163 -5.64 2.30 15.60
CA SER A 163 -6.50 3.00 14.64
C SER A 163 -6.90 4.41 15.12
N MET A 164 -7.18 4.62 16.40
CA MET A 164 -7.57 5.93 16.92
C MET A 164 -6.45 6.98 16.81
N LYS A 165 -5.20 6.59 17.13
CA LYS A 165 -4.04 7.49 16.97
C LYS A 165 -3.80 7.82 15.50
N PHE A 166 -3.94 6.83 14.62
CA PHE A 166 -3.85 7.03 13.18
C PHE A 166 -4.92 8.01 12.68
N ILE A 167 -6.18 7.86 13.08
CA ILE A 167 -7.28 8.75 12.68
C ILE A 167 -6.98 10.21 13.04
N ARG A 168 -6.47 10.48 14.23
CA ARG A 168 -6.11 11.84 14.66
C ARG A 168 -5.03 12.43 13.76
N ASN A 169 -3.96 11.69 13.50
CA ASN A 169 -2.89 12.15 12.62
C ASN A 169 -3.39 12.36 11.18
N PHE A 170 -4.23 11.46 10.69
CA PHE A 170 -4.87 11.56 9.40
C PHE A 170 -5.71 12.85 9.26
N GLN A 171 -6.51 13.18 10.28
CA GLN A 171 -7.31 14.41 10.29
C GLN A 171 -6.45 15.67 10.22
N GLN A 172 -5.32 15.70 10.93
CA GLN A 172 -4.37 16.80 10.86
C GLN A 172 -3.75 16.95 9.46
N ILE A 173 -3.35 15.84 8.83
CA ILE A 173 -2.80 15.86 7.47
C ILE A 173 -3.86 16.33 6.48
N ARG A 174 -5.09 15.82 6.59
CA ARG A 174 -6.21 16.24 5.75
C ARG A 174 -6.50 17.73 5.88
N GLN A 175 -6.43 18.27 7.08
CA GLN A 175 -6.70 19.69 7.33
C GLN A 175 -5.61 20.62 6.80
N HIS A 176 -4.32 20.22 6.89
CA HIS A 176 -3.21 21.14 6.69
C HIS A 176 -2.40 20.88 5.42
N ALA A 177 -2.36 19.66 4.91
CA ALA A 177 -1.45 19.27 3.83
C ALA A 177 -2.14 18.62 2.61
N ASN A 178 -3.20 17.82 2.83
CA ASN A 178 -3.91 17.15 1.74
C ASN A 178 -5.44 17.07 2.00
N PRO A 179 -6.21 18.13 1.68
CA PRO A 179 -7.65 18.15 1.93
C PRO A 179 -8.46 17.08 1.20
N LYS A 180 -7.90 16.48 0.13
CA LYS A 180 -8.56 15.46 -0.67
C LYS A 180 -8.33 14.04 -0.14
N LEU A 181 -7.40 13.87 0.81
CA LEU A 181 -7.07 12.57 1.36
C LEU A 181 -8.28 11.91 2.03
N GLU A 182 -8.54 10.66 1.68
CA GLU A 182 -9.65 9.87 2.24
C GLU A 182 -9.13 8.55 2.84
N ILE A 183 -9.78 8.07 3.89
CA ILE A 183 -9.62 6.69 4.31
C ILE A 183 -10.65 5.87 3.52
N ALA A 184 -10.17 5.07 2.55
CA ALA A 184 -11.04 4.20 1.75
C ALA A 184 -11.77 3.17 2.62
N GLY A 185 -11.09 2.68 3.65
CA GLY A 185 -11.67 1.78 4.63
C GLY A 185 -10.64 0.85 5.27
N ILE A 186 -11.12 0.11 6.26
CA ILE A 186 -10.37 -0.97 6.92
C ILE A 186 -10.71 -2.28 6.23
N LEU A 187 -9.68 -3.00 5.78
CA LEU A 187 -9.78 -4.35 5.23
C LEU A 187 -9.37 -5.37 6.27
N ILE A 188 -10.30 -6.19 6.73
CA ILE A 188 -9.99 -7.28 7.66
C ILE A 188 -9.27 -8.39 6.90
N THR A 189 -8.02 -8.64 7.32
CA THR A 189 -7.15 -9.67 6.73
C THR A 189 -6.92 -10.82 7.69
N MET A 190 -6.44 -11.96 7.13
CA MET A 190 -6.13 -13.19 7.89
C MET A 190 -7.30 -13.63 8.79
N ASN A 191 -8.53 -13.40 8.30
CA ASN A 191 -9.73 -13.78 9.01
C ASN A 191 -9.79 -15.30 9.19
N GLN A 192 -9.94 -15.75 10.44
CA GLN A 192 -9.98 -17.18 10.77
C GLN A 192 -11.40 -17.78 10.71
N GLY A 193 -12.29 -17.16 9.92
CA GLY A 193 -13.68 -17.59 9.79
C GLY A 193 -14.55 -17.12 10.95
N ASN A 194 -15.70 -17.76 11.13
CA ASN A 194 -16.70 -17.39 12.14
C ASN A 194 -16.33 -17.89 13.55
N THR A 195 -15.10 -17.69 13.99
CA THR A 195 -14.79 -17.92 15.40
C THR A 195 -15.46 -16.83 16.24
N ASN A 196 -15.99 -17.17 17.41
CA ASN A 196 -16.61 -16.22 18.32
C ASN A 196 -15.72 -15.01 18.59
N LEU A 197 -14.41 -15.24 18.73
CA LEU A 197 -13.41 -14.19 18.95
C LEU A 197 -13.30 -13.23 17.76
N SER A 198 -13.18 -13.74 16.54
CA SER A 198 -13.09 -12.91 15.32
C SER A 198 -14.34 -12.07 15.12
N THR A 199 -15.51 -12.63 15.39
CA THR A 199 -16.80 -11.93 15.32
C THR A 199 -16.89 -10.82 16.39
N GLN A 200 -16.52 -11.10 17.63
CA GLN A 200 -16.53 -10.13 18.72
C GLN A 200 -15.58 -8.95 18.44
N ILE A 201 -14.37 -9.23 17.99
CA ILE A 201 -13.38 -8.18 17.67
C ILE A 201 -13.86 -7.31 16.50
N THR A 202 -14.45 -7.93 15.47
CA THR A 202 -14.99 -7.15 14.35
C THR A 202 -16.13 -6.25 14.80
N GLN A 203 -17.07 -6.76 15.62
CA GLN A 203 -18.16 -5.95 16.19
C GLN A 203 -17.63 -4.82 17.08
N GLU A 204 -16.57 -5.08 17.84
CA GLU A 204 -15.94 -4.03 18.66
C GLU A 204 -15.26 -2.95 17.80
N LEU A 205 -14.60 -3.34 16.69
CA LEU A 205 -14.08 -2.40 15.71
C LEU A 205 -15.20 -1.57 15.07
N GLU A 206 -16.28 -2.22 14.64
CA GLU A 206 -17.46 -1.54 14.09
C GLU A 206 -18.06 -0.54 15.09
N ARG A 207 -18.18 -0.93 16.36
CA ARG A 207 -18.71 -0.08 17.42
C ARG A 207 -17.81 1.10 17.76
N THR A 208 -16.48 0.89 17.74
CA THR A 208 -15.50 1.89 18.19
C THR A 208 -15.19 2.91 17.11
N ILE A 209 -15.04 2.47 15.87
CA ILE A 209 -14.58 3.31 14.76
C ILE A 209 -15.44 3.26 13.50
N GLY A 210 -16.41 2.35 13.43
CA GLY A 210 -17.28 2.17 12.25
C GLY A 210 -18.10 3.41 11.87
N ASN A 211 -18.41 4.27 12.85
CA ASN A 211 -19.05 5.57 12.61
C ASN A 211 -18.13 6.63 12.01
N GLN A 212 -16.80 6.41 12.03
CA GLN A 212 -15.79 7.35 11.55
C GLN A 212 -15.08 6.86 10.30
N ILE A 213 -14.90 5.54 10.17
CA ILE A 213 -14.19 4.90 9.07
C ILE A 213 -14.99 3.71 8.59
N ARG A 214 -15.16 3.62 7.27
CA ARG A 214 -15.75 2.44 6.63
C ARG A 214 -14.93 1.19 6.96
N ILE A 215 -15.60 0.11 7.31
CA ILE A 215 -15.01 -1.23 7.33
C ILE A 215 -15.55 -1.96 6.10
N PHE A 216 -14.68 -2.51 5.25
CA PHE A 216 -15.11 -3.27 4.08
C PHE A 216 -15.87 -4.52 4.51
N ASN A 217 -16.95 -4.83 3.77
CA ASN A 217 -17.73 -6.06 4.00
C ASN A 217 -16.88 -7.30 3.69
N THR A 218 -16.05 -7.19 2.66
CA THR A 218 -15.11 -8.23 2.26
C THR A 218 -14.06 -8.45 3.34
N ARG A 219 -13.80 -9.71 3.66
CA ARG A 219 -12.77 -10.15 4.61
C ARG A 219 -11.85 -11.13 3.94
N ILE A 220 -10.55 -10.92 4.05
CA ILE A 220 -9.54 -11.80 3.44
C ILE A 220 -9.29 -12.97 4.40
N PRO A 221 -9.63 -14.21 4.05
CA PRO A 221 -9.41 -15.34 4.91
C PRO A 221 -7.92 -15.66 5.05
N ARG A 222 -7.54 -16.23 6.20
CA ARG A 222 -6.18 -16.76 6.39
C ARG A 222 -5.97 -17.95 5.46
N SER A 223 -4.88 -17.94 4.69
CA SER A 223 -4.52 -19.02 3.78
C SER A 223 -3.01 -19.20 3.72
N VAL A 224 -2.56 -20.44 3.93
CA VAL A 224 -1.13 -20.81 3.76
C VAL A 224 -0.68 -20.57 2.32
N LYS A 225 -1.62 -20.66 1.36
CA LYS A 225 -1.34 -20.46 -0.06
C LYS A 225 -0.92 -19.01 -0.39
N VAL A 226 -1.28 -18.06 0.44
CA VAL A 226 -0.80 -16.66 0.31
C VAL A 226 0.71 -16.60 0.58
N ALA A 227 1.20 -17.26 1.63
CA ALA A 227 2.63 -17.31 1.93
C ALA A 227 3.40 -18.11 0.87
N GLU A 228 2.83 -19.23 0.39
CA GLU A 228 3.43 -20.00 -0.72
C GLU A 228 3.55 -19.14 -1.99
N ALA A 229 2.51 -18.39 -2.35
CA ALA A 229 2.50 -17.53 -3.54
C ALA A 229 3.67 -16.53 -3.53
N SER A 230 3.94 -15.90 -2.38
CA SER A 230 5.08 -15.00 -2.21
C SER A 230 6.42 -15.71 -2.48
N GLY A 231 6.56 -16.95 -2.03
CA GLY A 231 7.75 -17.77 -2.31
C GLY A 231 7.96 -18.09 -3.80
N TYR A 232 6.89 -18.04 -4.60
CA TYR A 232 6.95 -18.20 -6.05
C TYR A 232 6.96 -16.85 -6.80
N GLN A 233 7.10 -15.74 -6.10
CA GLN A 233 7.06 -14.39 -6.71
C GLN A 233 5.75 -14.15 -7.47
N GLN A 234 4.63 -14.59 -6.90
CA GLN A 234 3.30 -14.45 -7.48
C GLN A 234 2.32 -13.88 -6.47
N THR A 235 1.30 -13.19 -6.95
CA THR A 235 0.15 -12.86 -6.12
C THR A 235 -0.71 -14.12 -5.90
N ILE A 236 -1.53 -14.12 -4.84
CA ILE A 236 -2.44 -15.25 -4.60
C ILE A 236 -3.45 -15.44 -5.74
N CYS A 237 -3.85 -14.33 -6.39
CA CYS A 237 -4.79 -14.35 -7.52
C CYS A 237 -4.18 -14.97 -8.79
N GLU A 238 -2.88 -14.90 -8.92
CA GLU A 238 -2.13 -15.56 -9.99
C GLU A 238 -1.83 -17.02 -9.64
N TYR A 239 -1.27 -17.25 -8.45
CA TYR A 239 -0.83 -18.58 -8.01
C TYR A 239 -1.98 -19.57 -7.86
N ARG A 240 -3.09 -19.15 -7.26
CA ARG A 240 -4.27 -19.99 -7.00
C ARG A 240 -5.56 -19.17 -7.14
N PRO A 241 -6.02 -18.86 -8.37
CA PRO A 241 -7.18 -17.97 -8.59
C PRO A 241 -8.48 -18.41 -7.91
N LYS A 242 -8.64 -19.72 -7.68
CA LYS A 242 -9.82 -20.28 -7.01
C LYS A 242 -9.67 -20.40 -5.49
N ASN A 243 -8.54 -19.95 -4.92
CA ASN A 243 -8.37 -19.92 -3.47
C ASN A 243 -9.34 -18.90 -2.84
N PRO A 244 -9.95 -19.21 -1.69
CA PRO A 244 -10.87 -18.26 -1.02
C PRO A 244 -10.25 -16.87 -0.77
N ALA A 245 -8.94 -16.78 -0.51
CA ALA A 245 -8.27 -15.48 -0.36
C ALA A 245 -8.17 -14.73 -1.69
N ALA A 246 -7.94 -15.42 -2.81
CA ALA A 246 -7.91 -14.80 -4.13
C ALA A 246 -9.27 -14.25 -4.53
N VAL A 247 -10.33 -15.05 -4.33
CA VAL A 247 -11.72 -14.64 -4.59
C VAL A 247 -12.08 -13.43 -3.71
N ALA A 248 -11.71 -13.45 -2.44
CA ALA A 248 -11.97 -12.34 -1.54
C ALA A 248 -11.23 -11.05 -1.97
N TYR A 249 -10.01 -11.13 -2.49
CA TYR A 249 -9.33 -9.95 -3.04
C TYR A 249 -10.02 -9.42 -4.31
N GLU A 250 -10.57 -10.27 -5.16
CA GLU A 250 -11.37 -9.84 -6.30
C GLU A 250 -12.64 -9.10 -5.86
N ASP A 251 -13.32 -9.61 -4.83
CA ASP A 251 -14.52 -8.96 -4.26
C ASP A 251 -14.15 -7.66 -3.53
N PHE A 252 -13.03 -7.63 -2.82
CA PHE A 252 -12.48 -6.40 -2.24
C PHE A 252 -12.22 -5.32 -3.30
N LEU A 253 -11.62 -5.68 -4.44
CA LEU A 253 -11.41 -4.71 -5.52
C LEU A 253 -12.72 -4.14 -6.04
N LYS A 254 -13.77 -4.97 -6.26
CA LYS A 254 -15.10 -4.49 -6.66
C LYS A 254 -15.65 -3.51 -5.62
N GLU A 255 -15.59 -3.89 -4.35
CA GLU A 255 -16.08 -3.07 -3.25
C GLU A 255 -15.32 -1.73 -3.13
N LEU A 256 -13.98 -1.73 -3.35
CA LEU A 256 -13.14 -0.54 -3.33
C LEU A 256 -13.42 0.40 -4.50
N MET A 257 -13.72 -0.14 -5.68
CA MET A 257 -14.04 0.64 -6.87
C MET A 257 -15.50 1.16 -6.87
N GLY A 258 -16.33 0.70 -5.95
CA GLY A 258 -17.75 1.03 -5.93
C GLY A 258 -18.57 0.30 -7.00
N ASP A 259 -17.99 -0.74 -7.61
CA ASP A 259 -18.68 -1.65 -8.52
C ASP A 259 -19.64 -2.50 -7.66
N ALA A 260 -20.86 -1.98 -7.42
CA ALA A 260 -21.90 -2.77 -6.79
C ALA A 260 -22.21 -3.98 -7.67
N GLY A 261 -22.12 -5.17 -7.10
CA GLY A 261 -22.57 -6.41 -7.73
C GLY A 261 -24.08 -6.45 -7.87
#